data_8754e77e8e786a32a8e2297453dee896
#
_entry.id   8754e77e8e786a32a8e2297453dee896
#
_cell.length_a   1.000
_cell.length_b   1.000
_cell.length_c   1.000
_cell.angle_alpha   90.00
_cell.angle_beta   90.00
_cell.angle_gamma   90.00
#
_symmetry.space_group_name_H-M   'P 1'
#
loop_
_entity.id
_entity.type
_entity.pdbx_description
1 polymer ?
#
loop_
_entity_poly.entity_id
_entity_poly.type
_entity_poly.pdbx_seq_one_letter_code
_entity_poly.pdbx_strand_id
1 'polypeptide(L)'
;NLYYAPDPSSQIACSIGGNVAENAGGVHCLKYGLTVHNLLKIEVQTLDGEALTLGSDALDSPGFDLLALFTGSEGMLGVTTEVTVKLLPKQPVARVLLASFDSVEKAGLAVGNIIANGIIPGGLEMMDNLSIRAAEDFIHAGYPVDAEAILLCELDGVESDVQEDCERVN
;
A
#
# COMPACT_ATOMS: atom_id res chain seq x y z
N ASN A 1 10.42 -17.59 -1.69
CA ASN A 1 9.47 -16.63 -2.28
C ASN A 1 9.60 -15.28 -1.58
N LEU A 2 10.12 -14.27 -2.29
CA LEU A 2 10.19 -12.87 -1.86
C LEU A 2 9.41 -12.01 -2.82
N TYR A 3 8.93 -10.85 -2.35
CA TYR A 3 8.24 -9.88 -3.18
C TYR A 3 8.53 -8.45 -2.72
N TYR A 4 8.29 -7.48 -3.61
CA TYR A 4 8.29 -6.06 -3.33
C TYR A 4 6.86 -5.63 -3.00
N ALA A 5 6.67 -5.03 -1.82
CA ALA A 5 5.33 -4.83 -1.27
C ALA A 5 4.53 -3.67 -1.89
N PRO A 6 5.11 -2.49 -2.21
CA PRO A 6 4.32 -1.39 -2.78
C PRO A 6 3.68 -1.77 -4.12
N ASP A 7 2.36 -1.61 -4.19
CA ASP A 7 1.52 -2.06 -5.30
C ASP A 7 0.51 -0.99 -5.73
N PRO A 8 0.96 0.16 -6.23
CA PRO A 8 0.05 1.19 -6.70
C PRO A 8 -0.92 0.65 -7.75
N SER A 9 -2.14 1.19 -7.81
CA SER A 9 -3.16 0.76 -8.78
C SER A 9 -2.69 0.86 -10.24
N SER A 10 -1.69 1.69 -10.50
CA SER A 10 -1.02 1.85 -11.79
C SER A 10 0.11 0.82 -12.05
N GLN A 11 0.34 -0.15 -11.18
CA GLN A 11 1.51 -1.06 -11.24
C GLN A 11 1.70 -1.78 -12.57
N ILE A 12 0.64 -2.01 -13.34
CA ILE A 12 0.73 -2.63 -14.66
C ILE A 12 1.34 -1.71 -15.73
N ALA A 13 1.42 -0.42 -15.48
CA ALA A 13 1.87 0.60 -16.42
C ALA A 13 2.94 1.55 -15.85
N CYS A 14 3.18 1.53 -14.54
CA CYS A 14 4.16 2.41 -13.90
C CYS A 14 5.60 1.91 -14.08
N SER A 15 6.55 2.81 -13.82
CA SER A 15 7.96 2.46 -13.65
C SER A 15 8.36 2.56 -12.18
N ILE A 16 9.38 1.81 -11.75
CA ILE A 16 9.89 1.91 -10.38
C ILE A 16 10.45 3.30 -10.07
N GLY A 17 11.11 3.96 -11.05
CA GLY A 17 11.58 5.34 -10.90
C GLY A 17 10.43 6.34 -10.75
N GLY A 18 9.30 6.12 -11.44
CA GLY A 18 8.07 6.89 -11.26
C GLY A 18 7.48 6.69 -9.86
N ASN A 19 7.47 5.46 -9.35
CA ASN A 19 7.02 5.19 -7.99
C ASN A 19 7.89 5.88 -6.94
N VAL A 20 9.20 5.98 -7.16
CA VAL A 20 10.10 6.76 -6.29
C VAL A 20 9.76 8.25 -6.39
N ALA A 21 9.59 8.79 -7.60
CA ALA A 21 9.29 10.19 -7.82
C ALA A 21 7.98 10.63 -7.14
N GLU A 22 6.95 9.77 -7.14
CA GLU A 22 5.64 10.04 -6.55
C GLU A 22 5.51 9.59 -5.08
N ASN A 23 6.49 8.86 -4.54
CA ASN A 23 6.34 8.11 -3.29
C ASN A 23 5.07 7.25 -3.30
N ALA A 24 4.88 6.48 -4.35
CA ALA A 24 3.65 5.76 -4.62
C ALA A 24 3.27 4.82 -3.46
N GLY A 25 1.97 4.78 -3.18
CA GLY A 25 1.35 3.84 -2.24
C GLY A 25 0.64 2.71 -2.98
N GLY A 26 -0.37 2.13 -2.32
CA GLY A 26 -1.22 1.08 -2.86
C GLY A 26 -2.16 0.55 -1.79
N VAL A 27 -2.93 -0.48 -2.13
CA VAL A 27 -3.89 -1.12 -1.23
C VAL A 27 -3.22 -1.60 0.06
N HIS A 28 -1.99 -2.10 -0.06
CA HIS A 28 -1.25 -2.71 1.04
C HIS A 28 -0.37 -1.74 1.84
N CYS A 29 -0.42 -0.42 1.55
CA CYS A 29 0.47 0.55 2.19
C CYS A 29 0.20 0.74 3.70
N LEU A 30 -1.01 0.41 4.19
CA LEU A 30 -1.34 0.45 5.60
C LEU A 30 -0.42 -0.48 6.42
N LYS A 31 -0.20 -1.69 5.95
CA LYS A 31 0.63 -2.70 6.62
C LYS A 31 2.09 -2.63 6.21
N TYR A 32 2.35 -2.43 4.92
CA TYR A 32 3.67 -2.59 4.32
C TYR A 32 4.37 -1.27 3.98
N GLY A 33 3.68 -0.15 4.16
CA GLY A 33 4.22 1.19 3.92
C GLY A 33 4.22 1.62 2.44
N LEU A 34 4.58 2.87 2.24
CA LEU A 34 4.76 3.50 0.95
C LEU A 34 6.10 3.11 0.31
N THR A 35 6.35 3.59 -0.90
CA THR A 35 7.63 3.38 -1.60
C THR A 35 8.83 3.73 -0.72
N VAL A 36 8.85 4.90 -0.06
CA VAL A 36 9.96 5.33 0.81
C VAL A 36 10.32 4.35 1.92
N HIS A 37 9.34 3.64 2.49
CA HIS A 37 9.58 2.65 3.56
C HIS A 37 10.19 1.34 3.04
N ASN A 38 10.17 1.14 1.72
CA ASN A 38 10.63 -0.06 1.04
C ASN A 38 11.87 0.17 0.19
N LEU A 39 12.47 1.37 0.26
CA LEU A 39 13.74 1.70 -0.37
C LEU A 39 14.89 1.51 0.62
N LEU A 40 16.02 1.01 0.12
CA LEU A 40 17.28 0.98 0.83
C LEU A 40 18.26 2.02 0.26
N LYS A 41 18.34 2.10 -1.06
CA LYS A 41 19.29 2.94 -1.78
C LYS A 41 18.72 3.31 -3.15
N ILE A 42 19.02 4.53 -3.61
CA ILE A 42 18.75 4.95 -4.99
C ILE A 42 19.98 5.61 -5.59
N GLU A 43 20.16 5.44 -6.89
CA GLU A 43 21.07 6.23 -7.69
C GLU A 43 20.27 7.27 -8.47
N VAL A 44 20.73 8.50 -8.43
CA VAL A 44 20.02 9.63 -9.02
C VAL A 44 20.95 10.48 -9.86
N GLN A 45 20.40 11.04 -10.91
CA GLN A 45 21.05 12.07 -11.71
C GLN A 45 20.40 13.41 -11.38
N THR A 46 21.19 14.35 -10.85
CA THR A 46 20.70 15.69 -10.52
C THR A 46 20.51 16.55 -11.78
N LEU A 47 19.85 17.69 -11.62
CA LEU A 47 19.67 18.65 -12.73
C LEU A 47 20.99 19.24 -13.25
N ASP A 48 22.01 19.29 -12.37
CA ASP A 48 23.35 19.77 -12.75
C ASP A 48 24.21 18.69 -13.40
N GLY A 49 23.67 17.49 -13.59
CA GLY A 49 24.36 16.37 -14.21
C GLY A 49 25.26 15.56 -13.27
N GLU A 50 25.13 15.75 -11.96
CA GLU A 50 25.86 14.95 -10.96
C GLU A 50 25.14 13.64 -10.68
N ALA A 51 25.89 12.54 -10.59
CA ALA A 51 25.39 11.26 -10.13
C ALA A 51 25.60 11.15 -8.62
N LEU A 52 24.53 10.84 -7.88
CA LEU A 52 24.57 10.67 -6.44
C LEU A 52 23.97 9.31 -6.04
N THR A 53 24.53 8.71 -4.99
CA THR A 53 23.95 7.54 -4.33
C THR A 53 23.38 8.01 -3.00
N LEU A 54 22.07 7.78 -2.78
CA LEU A 54 21.34 8.15 -1.58
C LEU A 54 20.84 6.90 -0.87
N GLY A 55 20.99 6.86 0.45
CA GLY A 55 20.72 5.67 1.25
C GLY A 55 21.93 4.73 1.33
N SER A 56 21.72 3.50 1.76
CA SER A 56 22.77 2.49 1.93
C SER A 56 22.18 1.07 1.76
N ASP A 57 23.04 0.06 1.77
CA ASP A 57 22.60 -1.36 1.79
C ASP A 57 22.07 -1.79 3.17
N ALA A 58 22.16 -0.92 4.19
CA ALA A 58 21.59 -1.10 5.52
C ALA A 58 20.28 -0.31 5.67
N LEU A 59 19.53 -0.59 6.74
CA LEU A 59 18.25 0.08 7.02
C LEU A 59 18.41 1.54 7.47
N ASP A 60 19.62 1.96 7.75
CA ASP A 60 19.97 3.32 8.15
C ASP A 60 21.18 3.82 7.34
N SER A 61 21.30 5.12 7.21
CA SER A 61 22.46 5.78 6.64
C SER A 61 22.88 6.96 7.52
N PRO A 62 24.18 7.28 7.61
CA PRO A 62 24.63 8.40 8.43
C PRO A 62 24.21 9.75 7.81
N GLY A 63 23.89 10.71 8.68
CA GLY A 63 23.56 12.08 8.28
C GLY A 63 22.06 12.33 8.08
N PHE A 64 21.73 13.25 7.18
CA PHE A 64 20.34 13.53 6.83
C PHE A 64 19.76 12.43 5.96
N ASP A 65 18.47 12.18 6.13
CA ASP A 65 17.72 11.23 5.31
C ASP A 65 17.41 11.84 3.92
N LEU A 66 18.44 11.87 3.08
CA LEU A 66 18.31 12.38 1.71
C LEU A 66 17.52 11.43 0.82
N LEU A 67 17.45 10.14 1.17
CA LEU A 67 16.61 9.16 0.48
C LEU A 67 15.13 9.54 0.59
N ALA A 68 14.67 9.84 1.81
CA ALA A 68 13.30 10.27 2.04
C ALA A 68 13.02 11.66 1.44
N LEU A 69 13.98 12.58 1.47
CA LEU A 69 13.86 13.89 0.84
C LEU A 69 13.66 13.79 -0.69
N PHE A 70 14.41 12.89 -1.33
CA PHE A 70 14.35 12.72 -2.78
C PHE A 70 13.10 11.95 -3.23
N THR A 71 12.65 11.00 -2.41
CA THR A 71 11.46 10.21 -2.68
C THR A 71 10.20 11.07 -2.57
N GLY A 72 9.39 11.12 -3.62
CA GLY A 72 8.21 12.00 -3.70
C GLY A 72 8.54 13.42 -4.16
N SER A 73 9.73 13.65 -4.74
CA SER A 73 10.13 14.96 -5.26
C SER A 73 9.59 15.27 -6.66
N GLU A 74 8.78 14.37 -7.23
CA GLU A 74 8.15 14.51 -8.55
C GLU A 74 9.14 14.85 -9.69
N GLY A 75 10.40 14.37 -9.56
CA GLY A 75 11.47 14.64 -10.52
C GLY A 75 12.10 16.04 -10.39
N MET A 76 11.65 16.86 -9.45
CA MET A 76 12.18 18.24 -9.31
C MET A 76 13.60 18.31 -8.76
N LEU A 77 14.06 17.27 -8.06
CA LEU A 77 15.44 17.18 -7.56
C LEU A 77 16.38 16.41 -8.49
N GLY A 78 15.83 15.65 -9.43
CA GLY A 78 16.59 14.85 -10.37
C GLY A 78 15.82 13.60 -10.82
N VAL A 79 16.53 12.71 -11.53
CA VAL A 79 15.96 11.47 -12.10
C VAL A 79 16.56 10.26 -11.40
N THR A 80 15.73 9.36 -10.92
CA THR A 80 16.14 8.07 -10.35
C THR A 80 16.53 7.11 -11.47
N THR A 81 17.75 6.59 -11.44
CA THR A 81 18.31 5.69 -12.45
C THR A 81 18.44 4.25 -11.98
N GLU A 82 18.67 4.03 -10.68
CA GLU A 82 18.75 2.70 -10.07
C GLU A 82 18.07 2.71 -8.70
N VAL A 83 17.45 1.59 -8.33
CA VAL A 83 16.72 1.45 -7.06
C VAL A 83 17.09 0.13 -6.40
N THR A 84 17.54 0.19 -5.16
CA THR A 84 17.72 -0.97 -4.27
C THR A 84 16.53 -1.00 -3.31
N VAL A 85 15.75 -2.09 -3.36
CA VAL A 85 14.51 -2.24 -2.60
C VAL A 85 14.62 -3.30 -1.52
N LYS A 86 13.82 -3.12 -0.47
CA LYS A 86 13.56 -4.14 0.52
C LYS A 86 12.60 -5.18 -0.05
N LEU A 87 12.93 -6.45 0.11
CA LEU A 87 12.07 -7.57 -0.24
C LEU A 87 11.51 -8.22 1.02
N LEU A 88 10.24 -8.58 0.98
CA LEU A 88 9.54 -9.27 2.06
C LEU A 88 9.23 -10.72 1.69
N PRO A 89 9.19 -11.64 2.67
CA PRO A 89 8.63 -12.97 2.44
C PRO A 89 7.17 -12.87 2.04
N LYS A 90 6.78 -13.61 0.99
CA LYS A 90 5.37 -13.70 0.61
C LYS A 90 4.58 -14.39 1.71
N GLN A 91 3.48 -13.77 2.12
CA GLN A 91 2.59 -14.34 3.12
C GLN A 91 1.96 -15.64 2.61
N PRO A 92 1.88 -16.68 3.47
CA PRO A 92 1.34 -17.98 3.05
C PRO A 92 -0.17 -17.95 2.81
N VAL A 93 -0.90 -17.08 3.52
CA VAL A 93 -2.36 -16.96 3.44
C VAL A 93 -2.76 -15.49 3.34
N ALA A 94 -3.78 -15.23 2.54
CA ALA A 94 -4.55 -13.98 2.52
C ALA A 94 -6.05 -14.32 2.44
N ARG A 95 -6.87 -13.62 3.22
CA ARG A 95 -8.33 -13.74 3.22
C ARG A 95 -8.96 -12.37 3.16
N VAL A 96 -10.00 -12.21 2.34
CA VAL A 96 -10.74 -10.96 2.23
C VAL A 96 -12.11 -11.13 2.85
N LEU A 97 -12.45 -10.22 3.77
CA LEU A 97 -13.78 -10.06 4.34
C LEU A 97 -14.46 -8.89 3.64
N LEU A 98 -15.73 -9.07 3.28
CA LEU A 98 -16.59 -8.01 2.76
C LEU A 98 -17.69 -7.72 3.80
N ALA A 99 -17.77 -6.49 4.26
CA ALA A 99 -18.81 -6.02 5.15
C ALA A 99 -19.63 -4.92 4.48
N SER A 100 -20.96 -4.99 4.63
CA SER A 100 -21.90 -4.01 4.07
C SER A 100 -22.45 -3.12 5.18
N PHE A 101 -22.62 -1.84 4.88
CA PHE A 101 -23.10 -0.83 5.83
C PHE A 101 -24.26 -0.03 5.22
N ASP A 102 -25.14 0.41 6.10
CA ASP A 102 -26.28 1.30 5.77
C ASP A 102 -25.91 2.79 5.86
N SER A 103 -24.64 3.10 6.16
CA SER A 103 -24.07 4.45 6.06
C SER A 103 -22.55 4.43 5.93
N VAL A 104 -22.00 5.44 5.26
CA VAL A 104 -20.55 5.67 5.11
C VAL A 104 -19.89 5.90 6.48
N GLU A 105 -20.58 6.60 7.39
CA GLU A 105 -20.08 6.88 8.75
C GLU A 105 -19.86 5.58 9.54
N LYS A 106 -20.77 4.60 9.43
CA LYS A 106 -20.59 3.29 10.08
C LYS A 106 -19.41 2.51 9.51
N ALA A 107 -19.22 2.56 8.20
CA ALA A 107 -18.04 1.96 7.57
C ALA A 107 -16.75 2.61 8.08
N GLY A 108 -16.70 3.95 8.18
CA GLY A 108 -15.57 4.68 8.75
C GLY A 108 -15.31 4.34 10.22
N LEU A 109 -16.37 4.18 11.03
CA LEU A 109 -16.24 3.73 12.43
C LEU A 109 -15.69 2.30 12.53
N ALA A 110 -16.11 1.40 11.62
CA ALA A 110 -15.57 0.03 11.57
C ALA A 110 -14.07 0.03 11.28
N VAL A 111 -13.60 0.83 10.32
CA VAL A 111 -12.17 1.02 10.04
C VAL A 111 -11.42 1.46 11.30
N GLY A 112 -11.92 2.51 11.98
CA GLY A 112 -11.32 2.99 13.23
C GLY A 112 -11.27 1.91 14.32
N ASN A 113 -12.33 1.12 14.46
CA ASN A 113 -12.41 0.05 15.46
C ASN A 113 -11.44 -1.10 15.16
N ILE A 114 -11.29 -1.52 13.89
CA ILE A 114 -10.34 -2.56 13.49
C ILE A 114 -8.93 -2.17 13.93
N ILE A 115 -8.50 -0.95 13.58
CA ILE A 115 -7.17 -0.45 13.94
C ILE A 115 -7.02 -0.26 15.46
N ALA A 116 -8.04 0.29 16.14
CA ALA A 116 -8.01 0.50 17.60
C ALA A 116 -7.91 -0.82 18.38
N ASN A 117 -8.40 -1.92 17.82
CA ASN A 117 -8.27 -3.26 18.40
C ASN A 117 -6.93 -3.95 18.06
N GLY A 118 -5.99 -3.24 17.44
CA GLY A 118 -4.65 -3.73 17.15
C GLY A 118 -4.56 -4.65 15.94
N ILE A 119 -5.62 -4.72 15.11
CA ILE A 119 -5.60 -5.46 13.85
C ILE A 119 -5.09 -4.52 12.76
N ILE A 120 -4.02 -4.93 12.07
CA ILE A 120 -3.46 -4.20 10.92
C ILE A 120 -3.67 -5.05 9.67
N PRO A 121 -4.75 -4.83 8.91
CA PRO A 121 -5.03 -5.56 7.69
C PRO A 121 -3.94 -5.38 6.64
N GLY A 122 -3.75 -6.38 5.79
CA GLY A 122 -2.92 -6.27 4.60
C GLY A 122 -3.44 -5.18 3.68
N GLY A 123 -4.77 -5.17 3.45
CA GLY A 123 -5.48 -4.12 2.73
C GLY A 123 -6.79 -3.77 3.41
N LEU A 124 -7.20 -2.50 3.31
CA LEU A 124 -8.45 -2.00 3.89
C LEU A 124 -9.03 -0.94 2.96
N GLU A 125 -10.03 -1.33 2.17
CA GLU A 125 -10.62 -0.51 1.12
C GLU A 125 -12.10 -0.28 1.37
N MET A 126 -12.55 0.96 1.22
CA MET A 126 -13.94 1.33 1.39
C MET A 126 -14.49 1.89 0.07
N MET A 127 -15.69 1.48 -0.30
CA MET A 127 -16.44 2.02 -1.43
C MET A 127 -17.79 2.55 -0.96
N ASP A 128 -18.17 3.73 -1.45
CA ASP A 128 -19.52 4.26 -1.32
C ASP A 128 -20.47 3.62 -2.34
N ASN A 129 -21.78 3.89 -2.23
CA ASN A 129 -22.79 3.29 -3.11
C ASN A 129 -22.53 3.58 -4.60
N LEU A 130 -22.05 4.78 -4.97
CA LEU A 130 -21.77 5.12 -6.37
C LEU A 130 -20.60 4.30 -6.91
N SER A 131 -19.54 4.16 -6.11
CA SER A 131 -18.36 3.34 -6.44
C SER A 131 -18.72 1.85 -6.53
N ILE A 132 -19.57 1.35 -5.60
CA ILE A 132 -20.05 -0.04 -5.62
C ILE A 132 -20.78 -0.32 -6.93
N ARG A 133 -21.72 0.54 -7.33
CA ARG A 133 -22.49 0.38 -8.57
C ARG A 133 -21.60 0.45 -9.81
N ALA A 134 -20.67 1.41 -9.85
CA ALA A 134 -19.74 1.54 -10.96
C ALA A 134 -18.85 0.30 -11.11
N ALA A 135 -18.33 -0.22 -9.99
CA ALA A 135 -17.53 -1.43 -9.99
C ALA A 135 -18.35 -2.66 -10.40
N GLU A 136 -19.58 -2.81 -9.87
CA GLU A 136 -20.44 -3.95 -10.20
C GLU A 136 -20.87 -3.94 -11.68
N ASP A 137 -21.20 -2.77 -12.22
CA ASP A 137 -21.54 -2.62 -13.64
C ASP A 137 -20.38 -2.99 -14.58
N PHE A 138 -19.13 -2.82 -14.11
CA PHE A 138 -17.94 -3.08 -14.89
C PHE A 138 -17.45 -4.54 -14.79
N ILE A 139 -17.36 -5.08 -13.54
CA ILE A 139 -16.70 -6.38 -13.29
C ILE A 139 -17.66 -7.49 -12.89
N HIS A 140 -18.91 -7.18 -12.50
CA HIS A 140 -19.92 -8.15 -12.04
C HIS A 140 -19.41 -9.08 -10.93
N ALA A 141 -18.81 -8.47 -9.87
CA ALA A 141 -18.20 -9.19 -8.76
C ALA A 141 -19.22 -9.73 -7.75
N GLY A 142 -20.50 -9.34 -7.86
CA GLY A 142 -21.55 -9.69 -6.92
C GLY A 142 -21.59 -8.77 -5.69
N TYR A 143 -21.16 -7.53 -5.84
CA TYR A 143 -21.21 -6.54 -4.75
C TYR A 143 -22.66 -6.17 -4.39
N PRO A 144 -22.96 -5.90 -3.12
CA PRO A 144 -24.29 -5.53 -2.65
C PRO A 144 -24.62 -4.09 -3.05
N VAL A 145 -25.25 -3.91 -4.21
CA VAL A 145 -25.57 -2.58 -4.79
C VAL A 145 -26.58 -1.74 -3.98
N ASP A 146 -27.26 -2.37 -3.01
CA ASP A 146 -28.20 -1.69 -2.10
C ASP A 146 -27.51 -1.15 -0.82
N ALA A 147 -26.22 -1.48 -0.60
CA ALA A 147 -25.47 -0.96 0.52
C ALA A 147 -25.06 0.51 0.29
N GLU A 148 -25.10 1.33 1.35
CA GLU A 148 -24.58 2.70 1.30
C GLU A 148 -23.05 2.74 1.27
N ALA A 149 -22.39 1.74 1.89
CA ALA A 149 -20.95 1.52 1.79
C ALA A 149 -20.61 0.05 1.96
N ILE A 150 -19.48 -0.36 1.40
CA ILE A 150 -18.84 -1.64 1.72
C ILE A 150 -17.41 -1.41 2.18
N LEU A 151 -16.93 -2.34 3.01
CA LEU A 151 -15.55 -2.42 3.43
C LEU A 151 -14.97 -3.77 2.99
N LEU A 152 -13.86 -3.74 2.27
CA LEU A 152 -13.05 -4.89 1.96
C LEU A 152 -11.85 -4.89 2.89
N CYS A 153 -11.75 -5.91 3.74
CA CYS A 153 -10.67 -6.07 4.70
C CYS A 153 -9.86 -7.32 4.33
N GLU A 154 -8.65 -7.13 3.86
CA GLU A 154 -7.72 -8.22 3.57
C GLU A 154 -6.84 -8.48 4.78
N LEU A 155 -6.87 -9.70 5.27
CA LEU A 155 -6.04 -10.20 6.37
C LEU A 155 -5.04 -11.21 5.82
N ASP A 156 -3.75 -10.95 6.01
CA ASP A 156 -2.68 -11.78 5.50
C ASP A 156 -1.63 -12.09 6.56
N GLY A 157 -1.08 -13.30 6.49
CA GLY A 157 -0.12 -13.80 7.48
C GLY A 157 -0.05 -15.32 7.53
N VAL A 158 0.27 -15.88 8.70
CA VAL A 158 0.17 -17.31 8.95
C VAL A 158 -1.29 -17.71 9.25
N GLU A 159 -1.67 -18.94 8.92
CA GLU A 159 -3.07 -19.41 8.97
C GLU A 159 -3.75 -19.18 10.34
N SER A 160 -3.05 -19.42 11.46
CA SER A 160 -3.60 -19.24 12.80
C SER A 160 -3.98 -17.79 13.09
N ASP A 161 -3.11 -16.86 12.73
CA ASP A 161 -3.26 -15.43 13.01
C ASP A 161 -4.36 -14.84 12.12
N VAL A 162 -4.38 -15.22 10.84
CA VAL A 162 -5.44 -14.81 9.91
C VAL A 162 -6.80 -15.32 10.36
N GLN A 163 -6.89 -16.55 10.87
CA GLN A 163 -8.15 -17.10 11.40
C GLN A 163 -8.62 -16.32 12.63
N GLU A 164 -7.73 -16.06 13.59
CA GLU A 164 -8.04 -15.27 14.78
C GLU A 164 -8.50 -13.86 14.42
N ASP A 165 -7.78 -13.18 13.55
CA ASP A 165 -8.13 -11.81 13.13
C ASP A 165 -9.45 -11.78 12.34
N CYS A 166 -9.76 -12.79 11.51
CA CYS A 166 -11.06 -12.91 10.87
C CYS A 166 -12.20 -12.99 11.89
N GLU A 167 -12.01 -13.74 12.99
CA GLU A 167 -13.02 -13.88 14.06
C GLU A 167 -13.19 -12.58 14.86
N ARG A 168 -12.13 -11.78 15.00
CA ARG A 168 -12.16 -10.50 15.72
C ARG A 168 -12.75 -9.35 14.90
N VAL A 169 -12.64 -9.41 13.57
CA VAL A 169 -13.19 -8.41 12.65
C VAL A 169 -14.69 -8.60 12.45
N ASN A 170 -15.20 -9.85 12.51
CA ASN A 170 -16.63 -10.17 12.41
C ASN A 170 -17.41 -9.83 13.69
#